data_ac991b3d888e3b7463e4fbe7a3bf0cfe
#
_entry.id   ac991b3d888e3b7463e4fbe7a3bf0cfe
#
_cell.length_a   1.000
_cell.length_b   1.000
_cell.length_c   1.000
_cell.angle_alpha   90.00
_cell.angle_beta   90.00
_cell.angle_gamma   90.00
#
_symmetry.space_group_name_H-M   'P 1'
#
loop_
_entity.id
_entity.type
_entity.pdbx_description
1 polymer ?
#
loop_
_entity_poly.entity_id
_entity_poly.type
_entity_poly.pdbx_seq_one_letter_code
_entity_poly.pdbx_strand_id
1 'polypeptide(L)'
;GMAAPQDLTTAAMIYDDKYLYIGFKVMDSDIHSKFTKRDDTIWKEDAVEVYLDPLEDGRDYIELQVSPANKVFDALFSTHRVPDWHEADKYNIPGLKTAVHMNGTLN
;
A
#
# COMPACT_ATOMS: atom_id res chain seq x y z
N GLY A 1 -2.23 31.40 -5.02
CA GLY A 1 -2.91 30.18 -4.60
C GLY A 1 -2.29 28.94 -5.19
N MET A 2 -2.55 27.84 -4.59
CA MET A 2 -2.07 26.57 -5.11
C MET A 2 -2.97 26.09 -6.26
N ALA A 3 -2.36 25.59 -7.33
CA ALA A 3 -3.11 24.90 -8.36
C ALA A 3 -3.77 23.64 -7.77
N ALA A 4 -4.94 23.27 -8.28
CA ALA A 4 -5.55 22.00 -7.92
C ALA A 4 -4.62 20.84 -8.37
N PRO A 5 -4.53 19.75 -7.59
CA PRO A 5 -3.74 18.61 -8.02
C PRO A 5 -4.32 18.05 -9.32
N GLN A 6 -3.44 17.74 -10.26
CA GLN A 6 -3.82 17.14 -11.53
C GLN A 6 -4.11 15.65 -11.36
N ASP A 7 -3.44 15.02 -10.42
CA ASP A 7 -3.59 13.59 -10.10
C ASP A 7 -4.37 13.45 -8.79
N LEU A 8 -5.48 12.72 -8.84
CA LEU A 8 -6.39 12.53 -7.70
C LEU A 8 -6.38 11.07 -7.27
N THR A 9 -6.42 10.87 -5.95
CA THR A 9 -6.59 9.56 -5.35
C THR A 9 -7.85 9.54 -4.50
N THR A 10 -8.68 8.54 -4.71
CA THR A 10 -9.82 8.25 -3.84
C THR A 10 -9.66 6.86 -3.24
N ALA A 11 -10.12 6.70 -2.01
CA ALA A 11 -10.06 5.43 -1.31
C ALA A 11 -11.41 5.11 -0.69
N ALA A 12 -11.75 3.83 -0.64
CA ALA A 12 -12.95 3.33 0.00
C ALA A 12 -12.62 2.06 0.78
N MET A 13 -13.33 1.85 1.87
CA MET A 13 -13.13 0.71 2.74
C MET A 13 -14.48 0.14 3.17
N ILE A 14 -14.67 -1.17 2.99
CA ILE A 14 -15.83 -1.91 3.48
C ILE A 14 -15.37 -3.22 4.10
N TYR A 15 -16.23 -3.84 4.89
CA TYR A 15 -15.90 -5.13 5.50
C TYR A 15 -17.13 -6.03 5.60
N ASP A 16 -16.86 -7.31 5.66
CA ASP A 16 -17.84 -8.35 5.98
C ASP A 16 -17.32 -9.24 7.11
N ASP A 17 -17.93 -10.40 7.32
CA ASP A 17 -17.55 -11.30 8.42
C ASP A 17 -16.17 -11.94 8.24
N LYS A 18 -15.60 -11.88 7.04
CA LYS A 18 -14.35 -12.56 6.70
C LYS A 18 -13.23 -11.61 6.28
N TYR A 19 -13.56 -10.53 5.58
CA TYR A 19 -12.57 -9.69 4.91
C TYR A 19 -12.79 -8.21 5.16
N LEU A 20 -11.67 -7.50 5.20
CA LEU A 20 -11.61 -6.06 5.01
C LEU A 20 -11.24 -5.81 3.55
N TYR A 21 -12.05 -5.02 2.85
CA TYR A 21 -11.82 -4.65 1.45
C TYR A 21 -11.41 -3.19 1.38
N ILE A 22 -10.30 -2.92 0.74
CA ILE A 22 -9.78 -1.57 0.56
C ILE A 22 -9.60 -1.33 -0.93
N GLY A 23 -10.26 -0.32 -1.46
CA GLY A 23 -10.15 0.05 -2.86
C GLY A 23 -9.54 1.44 -3.03
N PHE A 24 -8.66 1.58 -4.01
CA PHE A 24 -8.08 2.84 -4.41
C PHE A 24 -8.37 3.09 -5.88
N LYS A 25 -8.76 4.32 -6.19
CA LYS A 25 -8.79 4.83 -7.56
C LYS A 25 -7.77 5.96 -7.65
N VAL A 26 -6.74 5.76 -8.46
CA VAL A 26 -5.64 6.70 -8.61
C VAL A 26 -5.63 7.21 -10.03
N MET A 27 -5.67 8.53 -10.20
CA MET A 27 -5.44 9.19 -11.47
C MET A 27 -3.99 9.63 -11.50
N ASP A 28 -3.19 9.00 -12.36
CA ASP A 28 -1.76 9.24 -12.47
C ASP A 28 -1.40 9.43 -13.95
N SER A 29 -0.86 10.57 -14.29
CA SER A 29 -0.46 10.90 -15.65
C SER A 29 0.85 10.21 -16.06
N ASP A 30 1.60 9.65 -15.10
CA ASP A 30 2.92 9.07 -15.35
C ASP A 30 3.16 7.91 -14.38
N ILE A 31 2.73 6.71 -14.78
CA ILE A 31 2.74 5.52 -13.93
C ILE A 31 4.12 4.86 -13.97
N HIS A 32 4.78 4.80 -12.82
CA HIS A 32 6.08 4.16 -12.64
C HIS A 32 5.99 2.98 -11.68
N SER A 33 6.47 1.81 -12.10
CA SER A 33 6.54 0.64 -11.24
C SER A 33 7.54 -0.37 -11.82
N LYS A 34 8.80 -0.23 -11.47
CA LYS A 34 9.88 -1.12 -11.96
C LYS A 34 10.15 -2.30 -11.03
N PHE A 35 9.69 -2.26 -9.79
CA PHE A 35 9.95 -3.31 -8.83
C PHE A 35 9.08 -4.53 -9.11
N THR A 36 9.69 -5.72 -9.04
CA THR A 36 9.06 -6.98 -9.47
C THR A 36 8.95 -8.02 -8.36
N LYS A 37 9.44 -7.73 -7.17
CA LYS A 37 9.48 -8.67 -6.04
C LYS A 37 8.61 -8.19 -4.89
N ARG A 38 8.08 -9.16 -4.12
CA ARG A 38 7.42 -8.87 -2.84
C ARG A 38 8.40 -8.22 -1.88
N ASP A 39 7.90 -7.27 -1.08
CA ASP A 39 8.67 -6.53 -0.08
C ASP A 39 9.87 -5.75 -0.65
N ASP A 40 9.84 -5.47 -1.94
CA ASP A 40 10.78 -4.55 -2.56
C ASP A 40 10.47 -3.11 -2.15
N THR A 41 11.38 -2.18 -2.42
CA THR A 41 11.26 -0.76 -2.04
C THR A 41 10.29 -0.02 -2.95
N ILE A 42 9.05 -0.51 -3.06
CA ILE A 42 8.06 -0.01 -4.02
C ILE A 42 7.65 1.44 -3.75
N TRP A 43 7.85 1.94 -2.51
CA TRP A 43 7.57 3.33 -2.15
C TRP A 43 8.48 4.35 -2.85
N LYS A 44 9.56 3.90 -3.48
CA LYS A 44 10.43 4.77 -4.27
C LYS A 44 9.85 5.12 -5.64
N GLU A 45 8.76 4.46 -6.00
CA GLU A 45 7.99 4.73 -7.20
C GLU A 45 6.51 4.90 -6.83
N ASP A 46 5.59 4.68 -7.77
CA ASP A 46 4.17 4.82 -7.47
C ASP A 46 3.67 3.66 -6.62
N ALA A 47 2.95 3.97 -5.56
CA ALA A 47 2.32 3.00 -4.68
C ALA A 47 1.15 3.64 -3.92
N VAL A 48 0.19 2.81 -3.51
CA VAL A 48 -0.79 3.17 -2.50
C VAL A 48 -0.39 2.54 -1.18
N GLU A 49 -0.68 3.22 -0.07
CA GLU A 49 -0.29 2.78 1.27
C GLU A 49 -1.49 2.73 2.20
N VAL A 50 -1.49 1.74 3.09
CA VAL A 50 -2.46 1.60 4.17
C VAL A 50 -1.72 1.26 5.46
N TYR A 51 -2.10 1.92 6.55
CA TYR A 51 -1.68 1.58 7.90
C TYR A 51 -2.88 1.02 8.66
N LEU A 52 -2.73 -0.17 9.22
CA LEU A 52 -3.77 -0.84 10.01
C LEU A 52 -3.31 -0.94 11.46
N ASP A 53 -3.97 -0.22 12.34
CA ASP A 53 -3.70 -0.18 13.77
C ASP A 53 -4.95 -0.64 14.54
N PRO A 54 -5.12 -1.95 14.77
CA PRO A 54 -6.36 -2.48 15.33
C PRO A 54 -6.71 -2.00 16.73
N LEU A 55 -5.70 -1.63 17.53
CA LEU A 55 -5.91 -1.17 18.91
C LEU A 55 -5.89 0.36 19.03
N GLU A 56 -5.67 1.08 17.94
CA GLU A 56 -5.65 2.55 17.90
C GLU A 56 -4.66 3.19 18.90
N ASP A 57 -3.54 2.52 19.15
CA ASP A 57 -2.55 2.94 20.15
C ASP A 57 -1.16 3.30 19.57
N GLY A 58 -1.02 3.25 18.24
CA GLY A 58 0.26 3.51 17.56
C GLY A 58 1.27 2.38 17.74
N ARG A 59 0.81 1.19 18.18
CA ARG A 59 1.64 0.00 18.38
C ARG A 59 1.07 -1.19 17.64
N ASP A 60 1.96 -2.13 17.30
CA ASP A 60 1.57 -3.38 16.64
C ASP A 60 0.70 -3.13 15.42
N TYR A 61 1.15 -2.22 14.56
CA TYR A 61 0.44 -1.86 13.36
C TYR A 61 1.07 -2.47 12.11
N ILE A 62 0.25 -2.63 11.09
CA ILE A 62 0.65 -3.18 9.79
C ILE A 62 0.74 -2.04 8.78
N GLU A 63 1.83 -1.99 8.04
CA GLU A 63 1.97 -1.17 6.83
C GLU A 63 1.79 -2.06 5.60
N LEU A 64 0.93 -1.65 4.69
CA LEU A 64 0.70 -2.33 3.43
C LEU A 64 0.86 -1.32 2.30
N GLN A 65 1.66 -1.67 1.29
CA GLN A 65 1.81 -0.91 0.06
C GLN A 65 1.53 -1.82 -1.13
N VAL A 66 0.90 -1.27 -2.15
CA VAL A 66 0.65 -1.97 -3.42
C VAL A 66 1.05 -1.05 -4.57
N SER A 67 1.87 -1.58 -5.48
CA SER A 67 2.32 -0.86 -6.68
C SER A 67 1.38 -1.07 -7.86
N PRO A 68 1.46 -0.22 -8.93
CA PRO A 68 0.69 -0.44 -10.16
C PRO A 68 0.94 -1.78 -10.83
N ALA A 69 2.12 -2.36 -10.63
CA ALA A 69 2.45 -3.71 -11.12
C ALA A 69 1.92 -4.83 -10.21
N ASN A 70 1.06 -4.49 -9.23
CA ASN A 70 0.50 -5.42 -8.26
C ASN A 70 1.57 -6.12 -7.41
N LYS A 71 2.63 -5.40 -7.07
CA LYS A 71 3.63 -5.87 -6.12
C LYS A 71 3.31 -5.28 -4.74
N VAL A 72 3.63 -6.05 -3.72
CA VAL A 72 3.22 -5.79 -2.34
C VAL A 72 4.46 -5.61 -1.47
N PHE A 73 4.42 -4.59 -0.64
CA PHE A 73 5.26 -4.49 0.56
C PHE A 73 4.33 -4.54 1.77
N ASP A 74 4.56 -5.47 2.69
CA ASP A 74 3.83 -5.55 3.93
C ASP A 74 4.79 -5.75 5.10
N ALA A 75 4.52 -5.09 6.20
CA ALA A 75 5.40 -5.08 7.35
C ALA A 75 4.60 -4.92 8.65
N LEU A 76 5.11 -5.51 9.73
CA LEU A 76 4.55 -5.37 11.06
C LEU A 76 5.53 -4.60 11.94
N PHE A 77 5.07 -3.49 12.50
CA PHE A 77 5.83 -2.65 13.41
C PHE A 77 5.22 -2.70 14.81
N SER A 78 6.07 -2.78 15.83
CA SER A 78 5.64 -2.70 17.23
C SER A 78 5.39 -1.26 17.67
N THR A 79 6.23 -0.33 17.23
CA THR A 79 6.07 1.12 17.40
C THR A 79 6.63 1.81 16.16
N HIS A 80 6.57 3.14 16.11
CA HIS A 80 7.06 3.91 14.96
C HIS A 80 8.51 3.54 14.62
N ARG A 81 8.72 3.00 13.42
CA ARG A 81 10.01 2.55 12.87
C ARG A 81 10.72 1.48 13.69
N VAL A 82 10.00 0.72 14.50
CA VAL A 82 10.55 -0.37 15.30
C VAL A 82 9.76 -1.65 15.05
N PRO A 83 10.40 -2.76 14.63
CA PRO A 83 11.80 -2.86 14.26
C PRO A 83 12.11 -2.09 12.97
N ASP A 84 13.40 -2.06 12.58
CA ASP A 84 13.79 -1.57 11.26
C ASP A 84 12.97 -2.27 10.17
N TRP A 85 12.67 -1.55 9.08
CA TRP A 85 11.79 -2.10 8.03
C TRP A 85 12.32 -3.41 7.41
N HIS A 86 13.63 -3.63 7.40
CA HIS A 86 14.23 -4.88 6.93
C HIS A 86 13.87 -6.09 7.82
N GLU A 87 13.56 -5.85 9.10
CA GLU A 87 13.03 -6.87 9.99
C GLU A 87 11.50 -6.92 9.93
N ALA A 88 10.88 -5.76 9.88
CA ALA A 88 9.43 -5.64 9.84
C ALA A 88 8.83 -6.27 8.59
N ASP A 89 9.51 -6.20 7.44
CA ASP A 89 9.04 -6.73 6.16
C ASP A 89 9.05 -8.27 6.08
N LYS A 90 9.64 -8.95 7.05
CA LYS A 90 9.56 -10.40 7.16
C LYS A 90 8.14 -10.89 7.48
N TYR A 91 7.30 -10.01 7.99
CA TYR A 91 5.89 -10.30 8.21
C TYR A 91 5.14 -10.26 6.88
N ASN A 92 4.30 -11.26 6.65
CA ASN A 92 3.39 -11.30 5.51
C ASN A 92 1.96 -11.41 6.02
N ILE A 93 1.07 -10.57 5.51
CA ILE A 93 -0.34 -10.57 5.91
C ILE A 93 -0.99 -11.88 5.48
N PRO A 94 -1.49 -12.71 6.43
CA PRO A 94 -2.15 -13.95 6.07
C PRO A 94 -3.41 -13.71 5.23
N GLY A 95 -3.56 -14.48 4.16
CA GLY A 95 -4.75 -14.41 3.32
C GLY A 95 -4.91 -13.12 2.51
N LEU A 96 -3.86 -12.31 2.40
CA LEU A 96 -3.89 -11.09 1.60
C LEU A 96 -4.14 -11.42 0.13
N LYS A 97 -5.08 -10.70 -0.48
CA LYS A 97 -5.35 -10.75 -1.91
C LYS A 97 -5.29 -9.34 -2.46
N THR A 98 -4.59 -9.15 -3.57
CA THR A 98 -4.48 -7.86 -4.23
C THR A 98 -4.77 -7.99 -5.72
N ALA A 99 -5.30 -6.92 -6.31
CA ALA A 99 -5.53 -6.84 -7.75
C ALA A 99 -5.36 -5.38 -8.17
N VAL A 100 -4.87 -5.20 -9.38
CA VAL A 100 -4.68 -3.88 -9.98
C VAL A 100 -5.24 -3.90 -11.39
N HIS A 101 -5.95 -2.83 -11.76
CA HIS A 101 -6.39 -2.57 -13.12
C HIS A 101 -5.83 -1.22 -13.55
N MET A 102 -5.19 -1.17 -14.72
CA MET A 102 -4.66 0.07 -15.29
C MET A 102 -5.35 0.40 -16.60
N ASN A 103 -5.73 1.67 -16.75
CA ASN A 103 -6.08 2.25 -18.05
C ASN A 103 -4.86 3.02 -18.55
N GLY A 104 -3.90 2.30 -19.15
CA GLY A 104 -2.64 2.88 -19.59
C GLY A 104 -1.51 1.87 -19.49
N THR A 105 -0.28 2.36 -19.54
CA THR A 105 0.92 1.53 -19.50
C THR A 105 1.88 2.03 -18.43
N LEU A 106 2.71 1.11 -17.93
CA LEU A 106 3.84 1.44 -17.06
C LEU A 106 4.94 2.15 -17.88
N ASN A 107 5.50 3.16 -17.27
CA ASN A 107 6.63 3.88 -17.85
C ASN A 107 7.96 3.42 -17.25
#